data_1bb91639fdaca29a4bdd32df19a6513d
#
_entry.id   1bb91639fdaca29a4bdd32df19a6513d
#
_cell.length_a   1.000
_cell.length_b   1.000
_cell.length_c   1.000
_cell.angle_alpha   90.00
_cell.angle_beta   90.00
_cell.angle_gamma   90.00
#
_symmetry.space_group_name_H-M   'P 1'
#
loop_
_entity.id
_entity.type
_entity.pdbx_description
1 polymer ?
#
loop_
_entity_poly.entity_id
_entity_poly.type
_entity_poly.pdbx_seq_one_letter_code
_entity_poly.pdbx_strand_id
1 'polypeptide(L)'
;MDVACGIMYDKAGNILMGLRDSRGPNPNYWEFPGGKREDGESLETCLQREWMEELNLHIEIEYLLCTTTNNNVICHFFVGKIIDTENLRINVHQYIGFYSKNDVYKLRLFEGDDKVVDMLK
;
A
#
# COMPACT_ATOMS: atom_id res chain seq x y z
N MET A 1 15.14 -8.24 3.53
CA MET A 1 14.22 -8.08 2.39
C MET A 1 13.53 -6.74 2.50
N ASP A 2 13.61 -5.97 1.45
CA ASP A 2 12.98 -4.64 1.40
C ASP A 2 11.66 -4.70 0.65
N VAL A 3 10.62 -4.13 1.27
CA VAL A 3 9.27 -4.05 0.73
C VAL A 3 8.86 -2.59 0.67
N ALA A 4 8.30 -2.16 -0.46
CA ALA A 4 7.76 -0.82 -0.61
C ALA A 4 6.24 -0.89 -0.51
N CYS A 5 5.65 -0.05 0.35
CA CYS A 5 4.21 0.01 0.59
C CYS A 5 3.68 1.41 0.29
N GLY A 6 2.52 1.51 -0.33
CA GLY A 6 1.97 2.77 -0.77
C GLY A 6 0.73 3.22 -0.01
N ILE A 7 0.83 4.36 0.65
CA ILE A 7 -0.31 5.06 1.24
C ILE A 7 -0.71 6.14 0.24
N MET A 8 -1.62 5.78 -0.66
CA MET A 8 -1.95 6.62 -1.81
C MET A 8 -3.37 7.14 -1.73
N TYR A 9 -3.49 8.45 -1.86
CA TYR A 9 -4.76 9.16 -1.78
C TYR A 9 -5.40 9.33 -3.15
N ASP A 10 -6.72 9.17 -3.22
CA ASP A 10 -7.49 9.54 -4.41
C ASP A 10 -7.85 11.04 -4.35
N LYS A 11 -8.61 11.51 -5.33
CA LYS A 11 -8.99 12.93 -5.41
C LYS A 11 -9.90 13.37 -4.27
N ALA A 12 -10.63 12.44 -3.66
CA ALA A 12 -11.50 12.73 -2.53
C ALA A 12 -10.75 12.72 -1.19
N GLY A 13 -9.44 12.42 -1.19
CA GLY A 13 -8.65 12.36 0.03
C GLY A 13 -8.77 11.04 0.77
N ASN A 14 -9.26 10.00 0.11
CA ASN A 14 -9.35 8.67 0.69
C ASN A 14 -8.14 7.82 0.29
N ILE A 15 -7.82 6.87 1.15
CA ILE A 15 -6.66 5.98 0.99
C ILE A 15 -7.13 4.66 0.38
N LEU A 16 -6.42 4.20 -0.65
CA LEU A 16 -6.69 2.91 -1.26
C LEU A 16 -6.10 1.80 -0.40
N MET A 17 -6.95 0.87 0.00
CA MET A 17 -6.57 -0.31 0.77
C MET A 17 -6.95 -1.56 0.00
N GLY A 18 -6.12 -2.59 0.09
CA GLY A 18 -6.37 -3.88 -0.53
C GLY A 18 -6.57 -4.98 0.48
N LEU A 19 -7.61 -5.78 0.29
CA LEU A 19 -7.86 -6.97 1.11
C LEU A 19 -7.12 -8.15 0.51
N ARG A 20 -6.21 -8.74 1.28
CA ARG A 20 -5.39 -9.87 0.83
C ARG A 20 -6.25 -11.10 0.58
N ASP A 21 -5.80 -11.93 -0.36
CA ASP A 21 -6.48 -13.17 -0.74
C ASP A 21 -6.65 -14.08 0.49
N SER A 22 -7.82 -14.73 0.56
CA SER A 22 -8.15 -15.64 1.65
C SER A 22 -7.32 -16.94 1.62
N ARG A 23 -6.66 -17.24 0.51
CA ARG A 23 -5.90 -18.49 0.31
C ARG A 23 -4.39 -18.29 0.36
N GLY A 24 -3.91 -17.07 0.42
CA GLY A 24 -2.49 -16.77 0.46
C GLY A 24 -1.97 -16.59 1.89
N PRO A 25 -0.70 -16.19 2.04
CA PRO A 25 -0.15 -15.86 3.36
C PRO A 25 -0.84 -14.62 3.93
N ASN A 26 -1.03 -14.60 5.26
CA ASN A 26 -1.73 -13.53 5.97
C ASN A 26 -3.09 -13.23 5.33
N PRO A 27 -4.00 -14.22 5.32
CA PRO A 27 -5.28 -14.06 4.63
C PRO A 27 -6.18 -13.05 5.33
N ASN A 28 -6.96 -12.33 4.55
CA ASN A 28 -7.99 -11.41 5.04
C ASN A 28 -7.48 -10.22 5.85
N TYR A 29 -6.18 -9.90 5.74
CA TYR A 29 -5.65 -8.65 6.24
C TYR A 29 -5.78 -7.57 5.17
N TRP A 30 -6.05 -6.35 5.61
CA TRP A 30 -6.03 -5.18 4.75
C TRP A 30 -4.63 -4.59 4.74
N GLU A 31 -4.16 -4.19 3.58
CA GLU A 31 -2.80 -3.68 3.42
C GLU A 31 -2.74 -2.44 2.55
N PHE A 32 -1.66 -1.70 2.71
CA PHE A 32 -1.25 -0.67 1.76
C PHE A 32 -0.54 -1.40 0.62
N PRO A 33 -1.10 -1.40 -0.60
CA PRO A 33 -0.52 -2.19 -1.69
C PRO A 33 0.93 -1.85 -1.98
N GLY A 34 1.68 -2.84 -2.38
CA GLY A 34 3.09 -2.74 -2.68
C GLY A 34 3.71 -4.10 -2.85
N GLY A 35 5.01 -4.19 -2.72
CA GLY A 35 5.67 -5.46 -2.86
C GLY A 35 7.17 -5.42 -2.67
N LYS A 36 7.79 -6.55 -2.93
CA LYS A 36 9.20 -6.78 -2.71
C LYS A 36 10.05 -6.08 -3.78
N ARG A 37 11.08 -5.37 -3.33
CA ARG A 37 12.04 -4.74 -4.23
C ARG A 37 12.87 -5.81 -4.95
N GLU A 38 12.99 -5.67 -6.25
CA GLU A 38 13.85 -6.52 -7.07
C GLU A 38 15.25 -5.91 -7.17
N ASP A 39 16.24 -6.74 -7.46
CA ASP A 39 17.63 -6.29 -7.59
C ASP A 39 17.74 -5.19 -8.65
N GLY A 40 18.46 -4.14 -8.31
CA GLY A 40 18.75 -3.05 -9.23
C GLY A 40 17.65 -1.99 -9.34
N GLU A 41 16.48 -2.17 -8.70
CA GLU A 41 15.47 -1.11 -8.73
C GLU A 41 15.48 -0.30 -7.44
N SER A 42 15.10 0.98 -7.56
CA SER A 42 14.89 1.82 -6.39
C SER A 42 13.58 1.43 -5.70
N LEU A 43 13.40 1.84 -4.45
CA LEU A 43 12.14 1.59 -3.73
C LEU A 43 10.97 2.28 -4.42
N GLU A 44 11.18 3.49 -4.95
CA GLU A 44 10.14 4.23 -5.66
C GLU A 44 9.73 3.52 -6.94
N THR A 45 10.70 3.05 -7.72
CA THR A 45 10.42 2.27 -8.93
C THR A 45 9.70 0.98 -8.60
N CYS A 46 10.12 0.30 -7.54
CA CYS A 46 9.47 -0.89 -7.04
C CYS A 46 7.98 -0.63 -6.75
N LEU A 47 7.70 0.42 -6.01
CA LEU A 47 6.32 0.75 -5.64
C LEU A 47 5.47 1.07 -6.87
N GLN A 48 6.00 1.86 -7.79
CA GLN A 48 5.30 2.20 -9.04
C GLN A 48 5.00 0.94 -9.86
N ARG A 49 5.97 0.04 -9.96
CA ARG A 49 5.81 -1.24 -10.69
C ARG A 49 4.75 -2.12 -10.03
N GLU A 50 4.81 -2.29 -8.72
CA GLU A 50 3.86 -3.12 -7.98
C GLU A 50 2.42 -2.60 -8.12
N TRP A 51 2.23 -1.28 -8.02
CA TRP A 51 0.90 -0.68 -8.19
C TRP A 51 0.37 -0.86 -9.60
N MET A 52 1.24 -0.80 -10.60
CA MET A 52 0.83 -1.06 -11.98
C MET A 52 0.45 -2.53 -12.18
N GLU A 53 1.24 -3.45 -11.64
CA GLU A 53 0.97 -4.89 -11.76
C GLU A 53 -0.30 -5.30 -11.02
N GLU A 54 -0.48 -4.81 -9.78
CA GLU A 54 -1.59 -5.25 -8.93
C GLU A 54 -2.90 -4.53 -9.20
N LEU A 55 -2.84 -3.26 -9.57
CA LEU A 55 -4.00 -2.37 -9.63
C LEU A 55 -4.20 -1.66 -10.95
N ASN A 56 -3.23 -1.72 -11.85
CA ASN A 56 -3.21 -0.97 -13.12
C ASN A 56 -3.36 0.54 -12.89
N LEU A 57 -2.69 1.05 -11.85
CA LEU A 57 -2.74 2.46 -11.47
C LEU A 57 -1.34 3.08 -11.49
N HIS A 58 -1.27 4.31 -11.98
CA HIS A 58 -0.10 5.18 -11.87
C HIS A 58 -0.20 5.98 -10.57
N ILE A 59 0.91 6.11 -9.88
CA ILE A 59 0.99 6.86 -8.62
C ILE A 59 2.07 7.94 -8.74
N GLU A 60 1.90 9.00 -7.96
CA GLU A 60 2.90 10.03 -7.74
C GLU A 60 3.35 9.95 -6.30
N ILE A 61 4.59 9.51 -6.10
CA ILE A 61 5.17 9.39 -4.76
C ILE A 61 5.62 10.76 -4.30
N GLU A 62 5.19 11.17 -3.12
CA GLU A 62 5.52 12.49 -2.57
C GLU A 62 6.65 12.42 -1.55
N TYR A 63 6.60 11.46 -0.61
CA TYR A 63 7.65 11.32 0.40
C TYR A 63 7.61 9.96 1.08
N LEU A 64 8.74 9.61 1.68
CA LEU A 64 8.84 8.44 2.56
C LEU A 64 8.36 8.84 3.95
N LEU A 65 7.32 8.18 4.45
CA LEU A 65 6.76 8.47 5.77
C LEU A 65 7.58 7.84 6.88
N CYS A 66 7.85 6.54 6.76
CA CYS A 66 8.60 5.80 7.78
C CYS A 66 9.06 4.45 7.24
N THR A 67 9.94 3.84 8.01
CA THR A 67 10.46 2.48 7.75
C THR A 67 10.27 1.67 9.00
N THR A 68 9.72 0.47 8.86
CA THR A 68 9.53 -0.47 9.97
C THR A 68 10.27 -1.76 9.68
N THR A 69 10.74 -2.43 10.72
CA THR A 69 11.43 -3.71 10.58
C THR A 69 10.71 -4.76 11.42
N ASN A 70 10.40 -5.89 10.78
CA ASN A 70 9.77 -7.02 11.45
C ASN A 70 10.48 -8.29 10.95
N ASN A 71 11.23 -8.93 11.84
CA ASN A 71 12.11 -10.05 11.49
C ASN A 71 13.09 -9.61 10.38
N ASN A 72 13.11 -10.29 9.24
CA ASN A 72 14.00 -9.96 8.13
C ASN A 72 13.34 -9.08 7.07
N VAL A 73 12.15 -8.55 7.35
CA VAL A 73 11.40 -7.72 6.41
C VAL A 73 11.48 -6.26 6.83
N ILE A 74 11.94 -5.42 5.92
CA ILE A 74 12.00 -3.97 6.12
C ILE A 74 10.93 -3.36 5.23
N CYS A 75 9.92 -2.75 5.83
CA CYS A 75 8.80 -2.11 5.12
C CYS A 75 9.03 -0.62 5.04
N HIS A 76 9.01 -0.09 3.84
CA HIS A 76 9.17 1.33 3.57
C HIS A 76 7.82 1.89 3.11
N PHE A 77 7.24 2.78 3.92
CA PHE A 77 5.92 3.34 3.66
C PHE A 77 6.04 4.70 3.00
N PHE A 78 5.56 4.79 1.77
CA PHE A 78 5.54 6.02 0.99
C PHE A 78 4.14 6.61 0.93
N VAL A 79 4.06 7.93 0.98
CA VAL A 79 2.81 8.67 0.83
C VAL A 79 2.80 9.36 -0.52
N GLY A 80 1.66 9.36 -1.17
CA GLY A 80 1.50 10.02 -2.46
C GLY A 80 0.06 10.04 -2.93
N LYS A 81 -0.10 10.17 -4.23
CA LYS A 81 -1.41 10.30 -4.89
C LYS A 81 -1.58 9.26 -5.98
N ILE A 82 -2.81 8.85 -6.18
CA ILE A 82 -3.22 8.10 -7.36
C ILE A 82 -3.52 9.14 -8.43
N ILE A 83 -2.85 9.00 -9.60
CA ILE A 83 -3.00 9.98 -10.67
C ILE A 83 -4.43 9.91 -11.24
N ASP A 84 -4.94 8.69 -11.45
CA ASP A 84 -6.25 8.46 -12.02
C ASP A 84 -6.73 7.06 -11.63
N THR A 85 -7.98 6.97 -11.18
CA THR A 85 -8.58 5.69 -10.77
C THR A 85 -9.41 5.03 -11.87
N GLU A 86 -9.49 5.65 -13.05
CA GLU A 86 -10.38 5.21 -14.13
C GLU A 86 -10.06 3.80 -14.63
N ASN A 87 -8.79 3.43 -14.64
CA ASN A 87 -8.33 2.14 -15.16
C ASN A 87 -8.04 1.11 -14.07
N LEU A 88 -8.56 1.33 -12.87
CA LEU A 88 -8.35 0.41 -11.75
C LEU A 88 -8.75 -1.02 -12.11
N ARG A 89 -7.87 -1.97 -11.83
CA ARG A 89 -8.12 -3.41 -11.94
C ARG A 89 -7.71 -4.08 -10.65
N ILE A 90 -8.44 -5.12 -10.27
CA ILE A 90 -8.12 -5.91 -9.08
C ILE A 90 -7.51 -7.22 -9.55
N ASN A 91 -6.18 -7.25 -9.64
CA ASN A 91 -5.45 -8.40 -10.18
C ASN A 91 -5.00 -9.40 -9.13
N VAL A 92 -4.81 -8.95 -7.89
CA VAL A 92 -4.19 -9.73 -6.82
C VAL A 92 -5.06 -9.83 -5.58
N HIS A 93 -5.68 -8.71 -5.18
CA HIS A 93 -6.49 -8.63 -3.96
C HIS A 93 -7.87 -9.21 -4.19
N GLN A 94 -8.53 -9.68 -3.11
CA GLN A 94 -9.93 -10.10 -3.22
C GLN A 94 -10.88 -8.90 -3.25
N TYR A 95 -10.46 -7.74 -2.71
CA TYR A 95 -11.26 -6.52 -2.71
C TYR A 95 -10.36 -5.29 -2.59
N ILE A 96 -10.79 -4.19 -3.17
CA ILE A 96 -10.14 -2.89 -3.06
C ILE A 96 -11.18 -1.89 -2.55
N GLY A 97 -10.81 -1.10 -1.56
CA GLY A 97 -11.68 -0.05 -1.05
C GLY A 97 -10.91 1.24 -0.83
N PHE A 98 -11.67 2.34 -0.78
CA PHE A 98 -11.15 3.68 -0.52
C PHE A 98 -11.70 4.15 0.81
N TYR A 99 -10.82 4.48 1.74
CA TYR A 99 -11.19 4.77 3.12
C TYR A 99 -10.58 6.07 3.60
N SER A 100 -11.35 6.83 4.40
CA SER A 100 -10.79 7.95 5.14
C SER A 100 -9.74 7.45 6.14
N LYS A 101 -8.86 8.32 6.60
CA LYS A 101 -7.88 7.96 7.62
C LYS A 101 -8.54 7.31 8.84
N ASN A 102 -9.67 7.86 9.30
CA ASN A 102 -10.37 7.33 10.46
C ASN A 102 -10.94 5.92 10.20
N ASP A 103 -11.42 5.68 9.00
CA ASP A 103 -12.02 4.39 8.66
C ASP A 103 -10.97 3.31 8.43
N VAL A 104 -9.74 3.67 8.06
CA VAL A 104 -8.64 2.70 7.94
C VAL A 104 -8.42 1.97 9.25
N TYR A 105 -8.54 2.66 10.39
CA TYR A 105 -8.36 2.04 11.71
C TYR A 105 -9.39 0.93 12.00
N LYS A 106 -10.51 0.92 11.31
CA LYS A 106 -11.58 -0.09 11.51
C LYS A 106 -11.31 -1.36 10.74
N LEU A 107 -10.33 -1.36 9.84
CA LEU A 107 -9.95 -2.52 9.05
C LEU A 107 -9.02 -3.42 9.85
N ARG A 108 -8.98 -4.71 9.47
CA ARG A 108 -8.02 -5.65 10.07
C ARG A 108 -6.66 -5.40 9.44
N LEU A 109 -5.85 -4.57 10.09
CA LEU A 109 -4.51 -4.21 9.64
C LEU A 109 -3.46 -5.19 10.18
N PHE A 110 -2.29 -5.21 9.53
CA PHE A 110 -1.12 -5.87 10.09
C PHE A 110 -0.72 -5.18 11.39
N GLU A 111 -0.15 -5.95 12.31
CA GLU A 111 0.35 -5.42 13.57
C GLU A 111 1.34 -4.28 13.33
N GLY A 112 1.10 -3.15 13.94
CA GLY A 112 1.94 -1.96 13.82
C GLY A 112 1.52 -0.98 12.74
N ASP A 113 0.68 -1.38 11.78
CA ASP A 113 0.26 -0.47 10.71
C ASP A 113 -0.64 0.65 11.20
N ASP A 114 -1.37 0.44 12.30
CA ASP A 114 -2.13 1.50 12.96
C ASP A 114 -1.23 2.66 13.39
N LYS A 115 -0.01 2.35 13.86
CA LYS A 115 0.97 3.37 14.24
C LYS A 115 1.50 4.12 13.02
N VAL A 116 1.59 3.46 11.88
CA VAL A 116 1.95 4.11 10.63
C VAL A 116 0.87 5.11 10.24
N VAL A 117 -0.40 4.72 10.38
CA VAL A 117 -1.53 5.62 10.10
C VAL A 117 -1.51 6.83 11.04
N ASP A 118 -1.10 6.65 12.29
CA ASP A 118 -0.98 7.74 13.26
C ASP A 118 -0.03 8.84 12.80
N MET A 119 0.95 8.50 11.97
CA MET A 119 1.93 9.46 11.45
C MET A 119 1.39 10.32 10.32
N LEU A 120 0.27 9.95 9.72
CA LEU A 120 -0.35 10.72 8.64
C LEU A 120 -0.97 12.01 9.19
N LYS A 121 -0.81 13.08 8.42
CA LYS A 121 -1.37 14.38 8.79
C LYS A 121 -2.81 14.55 8.34
#